data_e8db540464692d58a75b8d453d4386d9
#
_entry.id   e8db540464692d58a75b8d453d4386d9
#
_cell.length_a   1.000
_cell.length_b   1.000
_cell.length_c   1.000
_cell.angle_alpha   90.00
_cell.angle_beta   90.00
_cell.angle_gamma   90.00
#
_symmetry.space_group_name_H-M   'P 1'
#
loop_
_entity.id
_entity.type
_entity.pdbx_description
1 polymer ?
#
loop_
_entity_poly.entity_id
_entity_poly.type
_entity_poly.pdbx_seq_one_letter_code
_entity_poly.pdbx_strand_id
1 'polypeptide(L)'
;MATVWTRRLQLLTAVCSAIFTIGTALQAFVIVDREMLELTMRLAGQTAAEASANAPGFLAGFRAVGCVFLVGNALGLLAPRGWAWVFWVVLAVNLGQALGVVMIPFEVFRASVDSYGPAGVLPSVITDGGALLLALVLLGFLVRFRTPWARRRT
;
A
#
# COMPACT_ATOMS: atom_id res chain seq x y z
N MET A 1 22.57 -13.91 15.53
CA MET A 1 22.31 -13.10 16.76
C MET A 1 21.57 -11.81 16.42
N ALA A 2 20.68 -11.30 17.29
CA ALA A 2 20.02 -10.01 17.11
C ALA A 2 21.02 -8.85 17.23
N THR A 3 20.82 -7.80 16.44
CA THR A 3 21.59 -6.55 16.53
C THR A 3 20.72 -5.44 17.12
N VAL A 4 21.27 -4.29 17.45
CA VAL A 4 20.49 -3.09 17.85
C VAL A 4 19.48 -2.70 16.75
N TRP A 5 19.85 -2.92 15.49
CA TRP A 5 19.00 -2.62 14.33
C TRP A 5 17.83 -3.60 14.16
N THR A 6 17.98 -4.85 14.65
CA THR A 6 16.91 -5.86 14.53
C THR A 6 15.60 -5.35 15.14
N ARG A 7 15.63 -4.92 16.40
CA ARG A 7 14.42 -4.44 17.09
C ARG A 7 13.89 -3.14 16.50
N ARG A 8 14.78 -2.22 16.12
CA ARG A 8 14.38 -0.94 15.50
C ARG A 8 13.67 -1.18 14.17
N LEU A 9 14.22 -2.05 13.31
CA LEU A 9 13.63 -2.40 12.03
C LEU A 9 12.27 -3.09 12.19
N GLN A 10 12.16 -4.01 13.13
CA GLN A 10 10.90 -4.69 13.44
C GLN A 10 9.81 -3.72 13.93
N LEU A 11 10.16 -2.80 14.83
CA LEU A 11 9.21 -1.79 15.33
C LEU A 11 8.81 -0.81 14.24
N LEU A 12 9.77 -0.30 13.46
CA LEU A 12 9.48 0.56 12.30
C LEU A 12 8.50 -0.14 11.35
N THR A 13 8.78 -1.40 11.01
CA THR A 13 7.91 -2.19 10.13
C THR A 13 6.50 -2.33 10.71
N ALA A 14 6.38 -2.66 12.00
CA ALA A 14 5.06 -2.82 12.63
C ALA A 14 4.27 -1.50 12.64
N VAL A 15 4.91 -0.37 12.95
CA VAL A 15 4.26 0.96 12.93
C VAL A 15 3.83 1.34 11.51
N CYS A 16 4.72 1.21 10.52
CA CYS A 16 4.37 1.46 9.13
C CYS A 16 3.22 0.56 8.67
N SER A 17 3.27 -0.73 9.01
CA SER A 17 2.21 -1.69 8.66
C SER A 17 0.86 -1.34 9.27
N ALA A 18 0.81 -0.82 10.50
CA ALA A 18 -0.43 -0.32 11.11
C ALA A 18 -1.00 0.87 10.31
N ILE A 19 -0.14 1.83 9.97
CA ILE A 19 -0.52 3.02 9.19
C ILE A 19 -1.01 2.60 7.80
N PHE A 20 -0.28 1.69 7.13
CA PHE A 20 -0.64 1.23 5.78
C PHE A 20 -1.92 0.39 5.78
N THR A 21 -2.17 -0.42 6.81
CA THR A 21 -3.44 -1.15 6.96
C THR A 21 -4.61 -0.18 7.03
N ILE A 22 -4.52 0.86 7.85
CA ILE A 22 -5.57 1.89 7.98
C ILE A 22 -5.71 2.66 6.67
N GLY A 23 -4.60 3.13 6.08
CA GLY A 23 -4.61 3.88 4.82
C GLY A 23 -5.20 3.07 3.67
N THR A 24 -4.83 1.79 3.53
CA THR A 24 -5.38 0.88 2.52
C THR A 24 -6.88 0.65 2.72
N ALA A 25 -7.34 0.51 3.97
CA ALA A 25 -8.76 0.38 4.26
C ALA A 25 -9.55 1.64 3.88
N LEU A 26 -9.03 2.82 4.24
CA LEU A 26 -9.63 4.10 3.85
C LEU A 26 -9.66 4.26 2.33
N GLN A 27 -8.56 3.96 1.64
CA GLN A 27 -8.51 4.04 0.18
C GLN A 27 -9.51 3.10 -0.49
N ALA A 28 -9.57 1.83 -0.07
CA ALA A 28 -10.35 0.81 -0.73
C ALA A 28 -11.87 0.89 -0.45
N PHE A 29 -12.27 1.44 0.71
CA PHE A 29 -13.66 1.38 1.15
C PHE A 29 -14.32 2.75 1.39
N VAL A 30 -13.53 3.82 1.46
CA VAL A 30 -14.05 5.17 1.72
C VAL A 30 -13.78 6.10 0.53
N ILE A 31 -12.52 6.21 0.09
CA ILE A 31 -12.13 7.16 -0.97
C ILE A 31 -12.54 6.66 -2.35
N VAL A 32 -12.21 5.39 -2.65
CA VAL A 32 -12.56 4.81 -3.95
C VAL A 32 -13.97 4.20 -3.84
N ASP A 33 -14.95 5.00 -4.20
CA ASP A 33 -16.34 4.61 -4.33
C ASP A 33 -16.77 4.58 -5.81
N ARG A 34 -18.04 4.30 -6.05
CA ARG A 34 -18.59 4.21 -7.41
C ARG A 34 -18.57 5.56 -8.11
N GLU A 35 -18.95 6.64 -7.43
CA GLU A 35 -19.07 7.98 -8.01
C GLU A 35 -17.69 8.51 -8.41
N MET A 36 -16.69 8.34 -7.55
CA MET A 36 -15.30 8.69 -7.83
C MET A 36 -14.76 7.92 -9.03
N LEU A 37 -15.07 6.61 -9.15
CA LEU A 37 -14.65 5.81 -10.29
C LEU A 37 -15.35 6.21 -11.59
N GLU A 38 -16.66 6.51 -11.56
CA GLU A 38 -17.37 7.03 -12.72
C GLU A 38 -16.77 8.37 -13.18
N LEU A 39 -16.42 9.26 -12.24
CA LEU A 39 -15.72 10.50 -12.55
C LEU A 39 -14.33 10.24 -13.17
N THR A 40 -13.55 9.34 -12.59
CA THR A 40 -12.24 8.94 -13.13
C THR A 40 -12.34 8.45 -14.57
N MET A 41 -13.29 7.54 -14.84
CA MET A 41 -13.50 6.98 -16.18
C MET A 41 -13.94 8.05 -17.19
N ARG A 42 -14.76 8.99 -16.76
CA ARG A 42 -15.17 10.14 -17.60
C ARG A 42 -13.99 11.06 -17.89
N LEU A 43 -13.14 11.33 -16.92
CA LEU A 43 -11.90 12.10 -17.11
C LEU A 43 -10.93 11.39 -18.05
N ALA A 44 -10.95 10.05 -18.07
CA ALA A 44 -10.21 9.22 -19.02
C ALA A 44 -10.89 9.10 -20.41
N GLY A 45 -11.97 9.85 -20.68
CA GLY A 45 -12.61 9.94 -21.99
C GLY A 45 -13.77 8.98 -22.23
N GLN A 46 -14.24 8.23 -21.22
CA GLN A 46 -15.44 7.40 -21.37
C GLN A 46 -16.71 8.25 -21.34
N THR A 47 -17.75 7.82 -22.05
CA THR A 47 -19.09 8.40 -21.93
C THR A 47 -19.69 8.11 -20.56
N ALA A 48 -20.68 8.90 -20.14
CA ALA A 48 -21.37 8.68 -18.87
C ALA A 48 -22.01 7.28 -18.77
N ALA A 49 -22.55 6.78 -19.88
CA ALA A 49 -23.16 5.45 -19.93
C ALA A 49 -22.13 4.33 -19.76
N GLU A 50 -20.99 4.44 -20.45
CA GLU A 50 -19.88 3.47 -20.33
C GLU A 50 -19.26 3.47 -18.91
N ALA A 51 -19.01 4.66 -18.37
CA ALA A 51 -18.47 4.81 -17.01
C ALA A 51 -19.40 4.18 -15.97
N SER A 52 -20.71 4.45 -16.04
CA SER A 52 -21.69 3.88 -15.11
C SER A 52 -21.84 2.35 -15.26
N ALA A 53 -21.67 1.80 -16.46
CA ALA A 53 -21.70 0.37 -16.71
C ALA A 53 -20.43 -0.34 -16.20
N ASN A 54 -19.26 0.29 -16.34
CA ASN A 54 -17.96 -0.32 -16.02
C ASN A 54 -17.54 -0.15 -14.54
N ALA A 55 -17.94 0.93 -13.87
CA ALA A 55 -17.51 1.27 -12.52
C ALA A 55 -17.78 0.16 -11.48
N PRO A 56 -18.93 -0.54 -11.46
CA PRO A 56 -19.18 -1.58 -10.47
C PRO A 56 -18.19 -2.75 -10.56
N GLY A 57 -17.89 -3.21 -11.78
CA GLY A 57 -16.94 -4.31 -12.00
C GLY A 57 -15.51 -3.91 -11.60
N PHE A 58 -15.11 -2.69 -11.97
CA PHE A 58 -13.80 -2.15 -11.58
C PHE A 58 -13.68 -1.99 -10.07
N LEU A 59 -14.71 -1.46 -9.40
CA LEU A 59 -14.74 -1.29 -7.94
C LEU A 59 -14.59 -2.64 -7.22
N ALA A 60 -15.27 -3.67 -7.71
CA ALA A 60 -15.16 -5.02 -7.14
C ALA A 60 -13.72 -5.56 -7.25
N GLY A 61 -13.10 -5.43 -8.42
CA GLY A 61 -11.70 -5.82 -8.64
C GLY A 61 -10.72 -5.00 -7.78
N PHE A 62 -10.92 -3.69 -7.72
CA PHE A 62 -10.11 -2.80 -6.89
C PHE A 62 -10.17 -3.17 -5.41
N ARG A 63 -11.37 -3.44 -4.88
CA ARG A 63 -11.56 -3.88 -3.50
C ARG A 63 -10.94 -5.25 -3.22
N ALA A 64 -11.03 -6.19 -4.16
CA ALA A 64 -10.38 -7.50 -4.02
C ALA A 64 -8.86 -7.36 -3.88
N VAL A 65 -8.22 -6.55 -4.72
CA VAL A 65 -6.79 -6.22 -4.62
C VAL A 65 -6.50 -5.48 -3.31
N GLY A 66 -7.33 -4.51 -2.94
CA GLY A 66 -7.24 -3.79 -1.67
C GLY A 66 -7.26 -4.71 -0.46
N CYS A 67 -8.13 -5.73 -0.45
CA CYS A 67 -8.17 -6.74 0.62
C CYS A 67 -6.85 -7.54 0.72
N VAL A 68 -6.23 -7.89 -0.42
CA VAL A 68 -4.93 -8.59 -0.41
C VAL A 68 -3.86 -7.72 0.24
N PHE A 69 -3.77 -6.44 -0.14
CA PHE A 69 -2.82 -5.51 0.48
C PHE A 69 -3.14 -5.23 1.95
N LEU A 70 -4.43 -5.13 2.31
CA LEU A 70 -4.86 -4.95 3.69
C LEU A 70 -4.41 -6.11 4.59
N VAL A 71 -4.65 -7.35 4.17
CA VAL A 71 -4.18 -8.55 4.89
C VAL A 71 -2.65 -8.59 4.92
N GLY A 72 -1.99 -8.31 3.80
CA GLY A 72 -0.54 -8.30 3.71
C GLY A 72 0.11 -7.27 4.65
N ASN A 73 -0.43 -6.05 4.70
CA ASN A 73 0.01 -5.01 5.64
C ASN A 73 -0.27 -5.41 7.09
N ALA A 74 -1.46 -5.98 7.39
CA ALA A 74 -1.79 -6.45 8.74
C ALA A 74 -0.83 -7.55 9.24
N LEU A 75 -0.34 -8.43 8.36
CA LEU A 75 0.69 -9.41 8.70
C LEU A 75 2.01 -8.75 9.14
N GLY A 76 2.30 -7.54 8.68
CA GLY A 76 3.46 -6.78 9.12
C GLY A 76 3.44 -6.38 10.60
N LEU A 77 2.26 -6.36 11.25
CA LEU A 77 2.14 -6.20 12.70
C LEU A 77 2.83 -7.33 13.49
N LEU A 78 3.09 -8.46 12.83
CA LEU A 78 3.82 -9.59 13.40
C LEU A 78 5.34 -9.40 13.34
N ALA A 79 5.85 -8.32 12.73
CA ALA A 79 7.29 -8.05 12.61
C ALA A 79 8.07 -8.15 13.95
N PRO A 80 7.52 -7.70 15.13
CA PRO A 80 8.21 -7.85 16.40
C PRO A 80 8.50 -9.29 16.82
N ARG A 81 7.75 -10.28 16.28
CA ARG A 81 8.05 -11.72 16.50
C ARG A 81 9.34 -12.17 15.81
N GLY A 82 9.83 -11.40 14.84
CA GLY A 82 11.10 -11.65 14.16
C GLY A 82 11.11 -12.89 13.27
N TRP A 83 9.97 -13.38 12.85
CA TRP A 83 9.86 -14.50 11.93
C TRP A 83 10.37 -14.10 10.54
N ALA A 84 11.21 -14.92 9.92
CA ALA A 84 11.80 -14.64 8.62
C ALA A 84 10.74 -14.53 7.51
N TRP A 85 9.70 -15.37 7.54
CA TRP A 85 8.64 -15.33 6.55
C TRP A 85 7.85 -14.01 6.58
N VAL A 86 7.65 -13.40 7.77
CA VAL A 86 7.01 -12.08 7.89
C VAL A 86 7.82 -11.02 7.16
N PHE A 87 9.16 -11.05 7.28
CA PHE A 87 10.04 -10.13 6.54
C PHE A 87 9.78 -10.21 5.03
N TRP A 88 9.74 -11.42 4.48
CA TRP A 88 9.55 -11.61 3.04
C TRP A 88 8.15 -11.23 2.57
N VAL A 89 7.12 -11.55 3.34
CA VAL A 89 5.75 -11.13 3.04
C VAL A 89 5.65 -9.60 3.04
N VAL A 90 6.14 -8.95 4.09
CA VAL A 90 6.13 -7.48 4.18
C VAL A 90 6.91 -6.86 3.03
N LEU A 91 8.09 -7.38 2.70
CA LEU A 91 8.88 -6.86 1.57
C LEU A 91 8.11 -7.02 0.26
N ALA A 92 7.53 -8.18 -0.03
CA ALA A 92 6.77 -8.43 -1.25
C ALA A 92 5.52 -7.53 -1.34
N VAL A 93 4.76 -7.39 -0.25
CA VAL A 93 3.58 -6.53 -0.17
C VAL A 93 3.95 -5.07 -0.42
N ASN A 94 5.00 -4.58 0.24
CA ASN A 94 5.43 -3.18 0.07
C ASN A 94 6.00 -2.91 -1.32
N LEU A 95 6.72 -3.86 -1.94
CA LEU A 95 7.15 -3.72 -3.33
C LEU A 95 5.95 -3.70 -4.29
N GLY A 96 4.96 -4.57 -4.08
CA GLY A 96 3.72 -4.58 -4.87
C GLY A 96 2.94 -3.27 -4.73
N GLN A 97 2.79 -2.77 -3.51
CA GLN A 97 2.07 -1.52 -3.24
C GLN A 97 2.82 -0.29 -3.77
N ALA A 98 4.14 -0.29 -3.72
CA ALA A 98 4.97 0.77 -4.29
C ALA A 98 4.78 0.94 -5.81
N LEU A 99 4.36 -0.11 -6.53
CA LEU A 99 4.01 0.00 -7.95
C LEU A 99 2.84 0.97 -8.17
N GLY A 100 1.97 1.17 -7.19
CA GLY A 100 0.88 2.14 -7.23
C GLY A 100 1.38 3.57 -7.52
N VAL A 101 2.57 3.94 -7.03
CA VAL A 101 3.18 5.25 -7.29
C VAL A 101 3.35 5.53 -8.79
N VAL A 102 3.59 4.48 -9.59
CA VAL A 102 3.86 4.60 -11.03
C VAL A 102 2.66 4.19 -11.88
N MET A 103 1.85 3.25 -11.38
CA MET A 103 0.77 2.64 -12.17
C MET A 103 -0.58 3.34 -12.03
N ILE A 104 -0.79 4.14 -10.97
CA ILE A 104 -2.06 4.86 -10.78
C ILE A 104 -2.12 6.03 -11.77
N PRO A 105 -3.14 6.07 -12.66
CA PRO A 105 -3.32 7.16 -13.60
C PRO A 105 -3.57 8.49 -12.88
N PHE A 106 -3.14 9.60 -13.50
CA PHE A 106 -3.32 10.93 -12.92
C PHE A 106 -4.80 11.30 -12.72
N GLU A 107 -5.69 10.77 -13.56
CA GLU A 107 -7.13 10.96 -13.48
C GLU A 107 -7.72 10.48 -12.15
N VAL A 108 -7.14 9.43 -11.55
CA VAL A 108 -7.54 8.93 -10.21
C VAL A 108 -7.25 9.98 -9.15
N PHE A 109 -6.07 10.58 -9.16
CA PHE A 109 -5.71 11.64 -8.21
C PHE A 109 -6.58 12.87 -8.41
N ARG A 110 -6.83 13.26 -9.66
CA ARG A 110 -7.71 14.38 -9.98
C ARG A 110 -9.13 14.13 -9.50
N ALA A 111 -9.71 12.97 -9.79
CA ALA A 111 -11.05 12.61 -9.32
C ALA A 111 -11.13 12.57 -7.78
N SER A 112 -10.08 12.05 -7.10
CA SER A 112 -10.02 12.05 -5.64
C SER A 112 -10.01 13.45 -5.05
N VAL A 113 -9.25 14.39 -5.66
CA VAL A 113 -9.21 15.79 -5.22
C VAL A 113 -10.54 16.48 -5.50
N ASP A 114 -11.15 16.23 -6.65
CA ASP A 114 -12.45 16.84 -7.01
C ASP A 114 -13.58 16.35 -6.09
N SER A 115 -13.53 15.07 -5.65
CA SER A 115 -14.56 14.49 -4.77
C SER A 115 -14.35 14.77 -3.28
N TYR A 116 -13.11 14.76 -2.80
CA TYR A 116 -12.77 14.79 -1.37
C TYR A 116 -11.76 15.88 -0.99
N GLY A 117 -11.43 16.78 -1.92
CA GLY A 117 -10.36 17.75 -1.74
C GLY A 117 -8.97 17.10 -1.63
N PRO A 118 -7.92 17.86 -1.25
CA PRO A 118 -6.56 17.36 -1.12
C PRO A 118 -6.42 16.15 -0.17
N ALA A 119 -7.32 16.01 0.80
CA ALA A 119 -7.33 14.88 1.73
C ALA A 119 -7.63 13.53 1.04
N GLY A 120 -8.33 13.54 -0.09
CA GLY A 120 -8.64 12.33 -0.86
C GLY A 120 -7.41 11.59 -1.40
N VAL A 121 -6.29 12.29 -1.59
CA VAL A 121 -5.04 11.71 -2.11
C VAL A 121 -4.14 11.20 -0.98
N LEU A 122 -4.31 11.68 0.26
CA LEU A 122 -3.42 11.34 1.37
C LEU A 122 -3.29 9.84 1.64
N PRO A 123 -4.37 9.02 1.65
CA PRO A 123 -4.22 7.59 1.87
C PRO A 123 -3.29 6.92 0.85
N SER A 124 -3.45 7.20 -0.46
CA SER A 124 -2.55 6.67 -1.50
C SER A 124 -1.10 7.12 -1.32
N VAL A 125 -0.87 8.42 -1.09
CA VAL A 125 0.48 8.95 -0.92
C VAL A 125 1.17 8.31 0.29
N ILE A 126 0.45 8.15 1.40
CA ILE A 126 0.99 7.54 2.62
C ILE A 126 1.23 6.04 2.43
N THR A 127 0.29 5.33 1.81
CA THR A 127 0.43 3.87 1.65
C THR A 127 1.42 3.52 0.56
N ASP A 128 1.31 4.07 -0.63
CA ASP A 128 2.13 3.68 -1.77
C ASP A 128 3.53 4.30 -1.68
N GLY A 129 3.61 5.61 -1.37
CA GLY A 129 4.87 6.30 -1.13
C GLY A 129 5.59 5.78 0.11
N GLY A 130 4.86 5.56 1.21
CA GLY A 130 5.39 4.96 2.43
C GLY A 130 5.86 3.52 2.22
N ALA A 131 5.13 2.72 1.44
CA ALA A 131 5.52 1.35 1.08
C ALA A 131 6.82 1.32 0.28
N LEU A 132 6.99 2.26 -0.68
CA LEU A 132 8.24 2.40 -1.41
C LEU A 132 9.42 2.67 -0.46
N LEU A 133 9.26 3.63 0.46
CA LEU A 133 10.29 3.97 1.44
C LEU A 133 10.61 2.79 2.36
N LEU A 134 9.59 2.10 2.89
CA LEU A 134 9.80 0.94 3.74
C LEU A 134 10.48 -0.21 2.97
N ALA A 135 10.08 -0.48 1.73
CA ALA A 135 10.72 -1.48 0.89
C ALA A 135 12.21 -1.16 0.67
N LEU A 136 12.55 0.09 0.37
CA LEU A 136 13.95 0.52 0.22
C LEU A 136 14.74 0.35 1.51
N VAL A 137 14.17 0.68 2.66
CA VAL A 137 14.80 0.46 3.97
C VAL A 137 15.04 -1.05 4.21
N LEU A 138 14.02 -1.89 3.99
CA LEU A 138 14.13 -3.34 4.18
C LEU A 138 15.20 -3.94 3.26
N LEU A 139 15.22 -3.53 1.98
CA LEU A 139 16.24 -3.97 1.01
C LEU A 139 17.64 -3.50 1.41
N GLY A 140 17.79 -2.24 1.82
CA GLY A 140 19.08 -1.71 2.30
C GLY A 140 19.63 -2.51 3.47
N PHE A 141 18.78 -2.84 4.46
CA PHE A 141 19.18 -3.69 5.57
C PHE A 141 19.45 -5.14 5.15
N LEU A 142 18.67 -5.68 4.21
CA LEU A 142 18.89 -7.02 3.67
C LEU A 142 20.25 -7.10 2.96
N VAL A 143 20.60 -6.13 2.13
CA VAL A 143 21.90 -6.06 1.45
C VAL A 143 23.04 -5.91 2.46
N ARG A 144 22.88 -5.04 3.45
CA ARG A 144 23.91 -4.73 4.45
C ARG A 144 24.21 -5.91 5.38
N PHE A 145 23.18 -6.62 5.83
CA PHE A 145 23.31 -7.70 6.82
C PHE A 145 23.21 -9.10 6.21
N ARG A 146 22.74 -9.21 4.97
CA ARG A 146 22.49 -10.46 4.23
C ARG A 146 21.61 -11.47 4.97
N THR A 147 20.73 -10.95 5.85
CA THR A 147 19.79 -11.73 6.65
C THR A 147 18.50 -10.92 6.87
N PRO A 148 17.33 -11.59 6.98
CA PRO A 148 16.12 -10.92 7.43
C PRO A 148 16.32 -10.26 8.80
N TRP A 149 15.65 -9.13 9.00
CA TRP A 149 15.64 -8.38 10.27
C TRP A 149 17.02 -7.93 10.77
N ALA A 150 17.98 -7.69 9.88
CA ALA A 150 19.31 -7.20 10.22
C ALA A 150 20.00 -8.04 11.32
N ARG A 151 19.86 -9.36 11.29
CA ARG A 151 20.54 -10.30 12.20
C ARG A 151 21.97 -10.55 11.71
N ARG A 152 22.91 -10.78 12.63
CA ARG A 152 24.24 -11.29 12.25
C ARG A 152 24.16 -12.78 11.98
N ARG A 153 24.84 -13.22 10.90
CA ARG A 153 25.12 -14.66 10.70
C ARG A 153 26.03 -15.12 11.85
N THR A 154 25.69 -16.20 12.48
CA THR A 154 26.57 -16.98 13.38
C THR A 154 27.44 -17.85 12.53
#